data_e56acddd1dd4240909fbd9cadcd79921
#
_entry.id   e56acddd1dd4240909fbd9cadcd79921
#
_cell.length_a   1.000
_cell.length_b   1.000
_cell.length_c   1.000
_cell.angle_alpha   90.00
_cell.angle_beta   90.00
_cell.angle_gamma   90.00
#
_symmetry.space_group_name_H-M   'P 1'
#
loop_
_entity.id
_entity.type
_entity.pdbx_description
1 polymer ?
#
loop_
_entity_poly.entity_id
_entity_poly.type
_entity_poly.pdbx_seq_one_letter_code
_entity_poly.pdbx_strand_id
1 'polypeptide(L)'
;SHCLGVYEIARQITEIFEEKYPEEWDSNESLLTMTAALLHDLGHGAYSHTFENLFDTDHEAITQEIIQSPDTEIHQVLLQVAPDFPKKVASVIDHTYPNKQVVQLISSQIDADRMDYLLRDSYFTGAFYGQFDLTRILRVIRPVENGIAFQRNGMHAIEDYVLSRYQMYMQVYFHPATRAMEVLLQNLLKRAKELYPENKDFFALTSPHLLPFFEKKVTLSDYLALDDGVMNTYFQLW
;
A
#
# COMPACT_ATOMS: atom_id res chain seq x y z
N SER A 1 -4.15 9.63 2.24
CA SER A 1 -3.28 10.62 1.55
C SER A 1 -2.18 9.94 0.73
N HIS A 2 -1.58 8.85 1.23
CA HIS A 2 -0.56 8.07 0.53
C HIS A 2 -1.05 7.60 -0.85
N CYS A 3 -2.14 6.86 -0.94
CA CYS A 3 -2.69 6.38 -2.22
C CYS A 3 -2.92 7.50 -3.27
N LEU A 4 -3.31 8.71 -2.81
CA LEU A 4 -3.43 9.86 -3.71
C LEU A 4 -2.07 10.37 -4.20
N GLY A 5 -1.03 10.26 -3.38
CA GLY A 5 0.33 10.61 -3.79
C GLY A 5 0.91 9.59 -4.78
N VAL A 6 0.68 8.30 -4.54
CA VAL A 6 1.07 7.23 -5.47
C VAL A 6 0.35 7.39 -6.82
N TYR A 7 -0.97 7.65 -6.78
CA TYR A 7 -1.74 8.00 -7.98
C TYR A 7 -1.13 9.19 -8.74
N GLU A 8 -0.77 10.29 -8.04
CA GLU A 8 -0.22 11.47 -8.67
C GLU A 8 1.15 11.21 -9.32
N ILE A 9 2.01 10.43 -8.66
CA ILE A 9 3.30 10.04 -9.25
C ILE A 9 3.06 9.17 -10.50
N ALA A 10 2.17 8.18 -10.42
CA ALA A 10 1.82 7.33 -11.56
C ALA A 10 1.24 8.15 -12.71
N ARG A 11 0.38 9.13 -12.44
CA ARG A 11 -0.19 10.06 -13.42
C ARG A 11 0.91 10.85 -14.15
N GLN A 12 1.86 11.42 -13.40
CA GLN A 12 2.98 12.16 -13.99
C GLN A 12 3.86 11.26 -14.86
N ILE A 13 4.11 10.02 -14.44
CA ILE A 13 4.91 9.08 -15.23
C ILE A 13 4.17 8.70 -16.52
N THR A 14 2.89 8.36 -16.45
CA THR A 14 2.10 7.98 -17.65
C THR A 14 1.99 9.14 -18.63
N GLU A 15 1.79 10.37 -18.17
CA GLU A 15 1.81 11.57 -19.04
C GLU A 15 3.19 11.75 -19.73
N ILE A 16 4.29 11.55 -19.00
CA ILE A 16 5.64 11.62 -19.59
C ILE A 16 5.83 10.51 -20.63
N PHE A 17 5.29 9.31 -20.38
CA PHE A 17 5.41 8.19 -21.31
C PHE A 17 4.59 8.43 -22.59
N GLU A 18 3.36 8.92 -22.46
CA GLU A 18 2.51 9.28 -23.60
C GLU A 18 3.13 10.39 -24.47
N GLU A 19 3.73 11.41 -23.83
CA GLU A 19 4.33 12.54 -24.54
C GLU A 19 5.65 12.17 -25.22
N LYS A 20 6.52 11.40 -24.54
CA LYS A 20 7.92 11.23 -24.98
C LYS A 20 8.22 9.86 -25.58
N TYR A 21 7.39 8.86 -25.28
CA TYR A 21 7.64 7.46 -25.63
C TYR A 21 6.39 6.77 -26.21
N PRO A 22 5.66 7.41 -27.16
CA PRO A 22 4.39 6.87 -27.67
C PRO A 22 4.56 5.56 -28.46
N GLU A 23 5.78 5.21 -28.87
CA GLU A 23 6.06 3.94 -29.56
C GLU A 23 6.35 2.78 -28.57
N GLU A 24 6.78 3.10 -27.34
CA GLU A 24 7.15 2.14 -26.31
C GLU A 24 6.08 1.98 -25.22
N TRP A 25 5.16 2.95 -25.10
CA TRP A 25 4.09 2.96 -24.10
C TRP A 25 2.71 2.91 -24.78
N ASP A 26 1.87 1.99 -24.32
CA ASP A 26 0.47 1.95 -24.72
C ASP A 26 -0.38 2.87 -23.82
N SER A 27 -0.90 3.97 -24.38
CA SER A 27 -1.74 4.93 -23.65
C SER A 27 -3.03 4.32 -23.06
N ASN A 28 -3.50 3.18 -23.58
CA ASN A 28 -4.63 2.46 -23.00
C ASN A 28 -4.31 1.88 -21.59
N GLU A 29 -3.05 1.74 -21.25
CA GLU A 29 -2.59 1.28 -19.95
C GLU A 29 -2.54 2.37 -18.87
N SER A 30 -2.62 3.66 -19.27
CA SER A 30 -2.48 4.79 -18.33
C SER A 30 -3.57 4.79 -17.26
N LEU A 31 -4.83 4.61 -17.66
CA LEU A 31 -5.94 4.56 -16.71
C LEU A 31 -5.81 3.39 -15.74
N LEU A 32 -5.41 2.22 -16.25
CA LEU A 32 -5.18 1.03 -15.44
C LEU A 32 -4.07 1.26 -14.42
N THR A 33 -2.94 1.84 -14.85
CA THR A 33 -1.79 2.16 -13.99
C THR A 33 -2.18 3.12 -12.87
N MET A 34 -2.86 4.23 -13.21
CA MET A 34 -3.32 5.21 -12.22
C MET A 34 -4.33 4.62 -11.25
N THR A 35 -5.24 3.76 -11.73
CA THR A 35 -6.24 3.10 -10.88
C THR A 35 -5.58 2.10 -9.94
N ALA A 36 -4.66 1.28 -10.42
CA ALA A 36 -3.88 0.38 -9.56
C ALA A 36 -3.06 1.14 -8.52
N ALA A 37 -2.42 2.25 -8.89
CA ALA A 37 -1.72 3.14 -7.98
C ALA A 37 -2.61 3.70 -6.86
N LEU A 38 -3.86 4.06 -7.19
CA LEU A 38 -4.82 4.56 -6.20
C LEU A 38 -5.30 3.49 -5.22
N LEU A 39 -5.43 2.25 -5.69
CA LEU A 39 -6.13 1.19 -4.97
C LEU A 39 -5.19 0.13 -4.35
N HIS A 40 -3.87 0.21 -4.56
CA HIS A 40 -2.93 -0.86 -4.19
C HIS A 40 -2.94 -1.21 -2.69
N ASP A 41 -3.19 -0.24 -1.81
CA ASP A 41 -3.11 -0.36 -0.35
C ASP A 41 -4.47 -0.44 0.36
N LEU A 42 -5.57 -0.68 -0.36
CA LEU A 42 -6.92 -0.69 0.24
C LEU A 42 -7.11 -1.77 1.30
N GLY A 43 -6.39 -2.86 1.21
CA GLY A 43 -6.49 -4.00 2.10
C GLY A 43 -5.69 -3.86 3.40
N HIS A 44 -4.97 -2.77 3.61
CA HIS A 44 -4.30 -2.57 4.89
C HIS A 44 -5.30 -2.36 6.03
N GLY A 45 -5.26 -3.27 7.01
CA GLY A 45 -6.04 -3.18 8.25
C GLY A 45 -5.43 -2.24 9.27
N ALA A 46 -6.07 -2.17 10.43
CA ALA A 46 -5.59 -1.39 11.58
C ALA A 46 -4.14 -1.75 11.93
N TYR A 47 -3.27 -0.75 12.04
CA TYR A 47 -1.84 -0.93 12.29
C TYR A 47 -1.10 -1.83 11.29
N SER A 48 -1.63 -1.95 10.07
CA SER A 48 -0.99 -2.61 8.93
C SER A 48 -0.36 -3.97 9.26
N HIS A 49 0.92 -4.16 9.01
CA HIS A 49 1.61 -5.44 9.17
C HIS A 49 1.61 -6.02 10.60
N THR A 50 1.47 -5.20 11.65
CA THR A 50 1.38 -5.72 13.02
C THR A 50 0.10 -6.53 13.22
N PHE A 51 -1.01 -6.06 12.66
CA PHE A 51 -2.30 -6.74 12.71
C PHE A 51 -2.29 -8.01 11.84
N GLU A 52 -1.75 -7.92 10.63
CA GLU A 52 -1.63 -9.03 9.69
C GLU A 52 -0.89 -10.23 10.31
N ASN A 53 0.27 -9.98 10.91
CA ASN A 53 1.07 -11.02 11.53
C ASN A 53 0.35 -11.76 12.69
N LEU A 54 -0.58 -11.08 13.38
CA LEU A 54 -1.30 -11.67 14.49
C LEU A 54 -2.56 -12.44 14.07
N PHE A 55 -3.25 -11.95 13.07
CA PHE A 55 -4.54 -12.48 12.64
C PHE A 55 -4.46 -13.29 11.34
N ASP A 56 -3.26 -13.53 10.82
CA ASP A 56 -3.00 -14.30 9.59
C ASP A 56 -3.78 -13.72 8.39
N THR A 57 -3.84 -12.38 8.29
CA THR A 57 -4.44 -11.68 7.15
C THR A 57 -3.38 -11.24 6.16
N ASP A 58 -3.76 -11.02 4.91
CA ASP A 58 -2.89 -10.59 3.82
C ASP A 58 -3.56 -9.38 3.13
N HIS A 59 -2.94 -8.20 3.22
CA HIS A 59 -3.51 -6.97 2.68
C HIS A 59 -3.65 -7.00 1.16
N GLU A 60 -2.76 -7.67 0.43
CA GLU A 60 -2.87 -7.80 -1.02
C GLU A 60 -4.08 -8.65 -1.41
N ALA A 61 -4.29 -9.78 -0.71
CA ALA A 61 -5.47 -10.63 -0.92
C ALA A 61 -6.77 -9.90 -0.59
N ILE A 62 -6.80 -9.11 0.48
CA ILE A 62 -7.96 -8.30 0.86
C ILE A 62 -8.19 -7.16 -0.14
N THR A 63 -7.11 -6.50 -0.60
CA THR A 63 -7.22 -5.49 -1.68
C THR A 63 -7.88 -6.09 -2.91
N GLN A 64 -7.47 -7.29 -3.32
CA GLN A 64 -8.06 -8.01 -4.46
C GLN A 64 -9.53 -8.36 -4.20
N GLU A 65 -9.88 -8.79 -2.99
CA GLU A 65 -11.27 -9.09 -2.61
C GLU A 65 -12.13 -7.82 -2.68
N ILE A 66 -11.66 -6.68 -2.15
CA ILE A 66 -12.35 -5.39 -2.24
C ILE A 66 -12.59 -4.99 -3.69
N ILE A 67 -11.59 -5.14 -4.56
CA ILE A 67 -11.66 -4.76 -5.98
C ILE A 67 -12.59 -5.69 -6.77
N GLN A 68 -12.61 -6.99 -6.46
CA GLN A 68 -13.30 -7.99 -7.25
C GLN A 68 -14.69 -8.36 -6.72
N SER A 69 -15.01 -8.08 -5.46
CA SER A 69 -16.32 -8.41 -4.87
C SER A 69 -17.42 -7.53 -5.44
N PRO A 70 -18.48 -8.12 -6.01
CA PRO A 70 -19.60 -7.37 -6.56
C PRO A 70 -20.36 -6.54 -5.53
N ASP A 71 -20.19 -6.82 -4.25
CA ASP A 71 -20.85 -6.13 -3.15
C ASP A 71 -20.17 -4.82 -2.74
N THR A 72 -18.99 -4.53 -3.30
CA THR A 72 -18.26 -3.29 -2.99
C THR A 72 -18.58 -2.17 -3.97
N GLU A 73 -18.64 -0.93 -3.47
CA GLU A 73 -18.83 0.25 -4.30
C GLU A 73 -17.67 0.42 -5.31
N ILE A 74 -16.45 0.08 -4.89
CA ILE A 74 -15.25 0.15 -5.74
C ILE A 74 -15.42 -0.73 -6.97
N HIS A 75 -15.84 -1.98 -6.80
CA HIS A 75 -16.12 -2.89 -7.91
C HIS A 75 -17.14 -2.30 -8.89
N GLN A 76 -18.25 -1.76 -8.36
CA GLN A 76 -19.30 -1.17 -9.19
C GLN A 76 -18.81 0.05 -9.99
N VAL A 77 -17.94 0.87 -9.40
CA VAL A 77 -17.33 2.01 -10.11
C VAL A 77 -16.38 1.52 -11.20
N LEU A 78 -15.54 0.53 -10.91
CA LEU A 78 -14.60 -0.03 -11.88
C LEU A 78 -15.29 -0.69 -13.08
N LEU A 79 -16.45 -1.34 -12.87
CA LEU A 79 -17.24 -1.92 -13.95
C LEU A 79 -17.76 -0.88 -14.97
N GLN A 80 -17.83 0.41 -14.60
CA GLN A 80 -18.23 1.46 -15.52
C GLN A 80 -17.18 1.71 -16.63
N VAL A 81 -15.93 1.33 -16.40
CA VAL A 81 -14.86 1.40 -17.40
C VAL A 81 -14.97 0.26 -18.40
N ALA A 82 -14.94 -0.98 -17.89
CA ALA A 82 -15.12 -2.19 -18.68
C ALA A 82 -15.46 -3.39 -17.76
N PRO A 83 -16.15 -4.44 -18.26
CA PRO A 83 -16.52 -5.61 -17.45
C PRO A 83 -15.31 -6.38 -16.87
N ASP A 84 -14.16 -6.32 -17.51
CA ASP A 84 -12.91 -6.98 -17.10
C ASP A 84 -11.95 -6.05 -16.34
N PHE A 85 -12.29 -4.77 -16.19
CA PHE A 85 -11.42 -3.78 -15.59
C PHE A 85 -11.10 -4.05 -14.10
N PRO A 86 -12.05 -4.45 -13.24
CA PRO A 86 -11.71 -4.84 -11.86
C PRO A 86 -10.68 -5.97 -11.78
N LYS A 87 -10.82 -6.97 -12.65
CA LYS A 87 -9.87 -8.08 -12.74
C LYS A 87 -8.50 -7.65 -13.21
N LYS A 88 -8.43 -6.72 -14.17
CA LYS A 88 -7.15 -6.15 -14.63
C LYS A 88 -6.45 -5.39 -13.50
N VAL A 89 -7.17 -4.53 -12.79
CA VAL A 89 -6.62 -3.79 -11.65
C VAL A 89 -6.08 -4.74 -10.59
N ALA A 90 -6.85 -5.76 -10.19
CA ALA A 90 -6.41 -6.77 -9.24
C ALA A 90 -5.14 -7.50 -9.73
N SER A 91 -5.06 -7.84 -11.02
CA SER A 91 -3.89 -8.53 -11.59
C SER A 91 -2.62 -7.66 -11.67
N VAL A 92 -2.74 -6.34 -11.69
CA VAL A 92 -1.58 -5.45 -11.54
C VAL A 92 -1.04 -5.52 -10.11
N ILE A 93 -1.93 -5.50 -9.12
CA ILE A 93 -1.59 -5.51 -7.69
C ILE A 93 -0.98 -6.86 -7.28
N ASP A 94 -1.49 -7.98 -7.79
CA ASP A 94 -0.91 -9.32 -7.54
C ASP A 94 0.26 -9.69 -8.47
N HIS A 95 0.76 -8.72 -9.25
CA HIS A 95 1.92 -8.85 -10.15
C HIS A 95 1.75 -9.86 -11.30
N THR A 96 0.52 -10.32 -11.57
CA THR A 96 0.23 -11.28 -12.66
C THR A 96 -0.14 -10.62 -13.98
N TYR A 97 -0.33 -9.30 -14.00
CA TYR A 97 -0.64 -8.56 -15.22
C TYR A 97 0.46 -8.71 -16.28
N PRO A 98 0.10 -8.97 -17.57
CA PRO A 98 1.09 -9.26 -18.60
C PRO A 98 2.06 -8.13 -18.91
N ASN A 99 1.57 -6.87 -18.87
CA ASN A 99 2.42 -5.71 -19.14
C ASN A 99 3.31 -5.39 -17.93
N LYS A 100 4.60 -5.73 -18.06
CA LYS A 100 5.58 -5.50 -16.98
C LYS A 100 5.89 -4.04 -16.72
N GLN A 101 5.65 -3.15 -17.69
CA GLN A 101 5.79 -1.71 -17.48
C GLN A 101 4.79 -1.24 -16.42
N VAL A 102 3.51 -1.61 -16.54
CA VAL A 102 2.44 -1.29 -15.58
C VAL A 102 2.76 -1.84 -14.20
N VAL A 103 3.09 -3.13 -14.11
CA VAL A 103 3.43 -3.78 -12.83
C VAL A 103 4.59 -3.08 -12.13
N GLN A 104 5.67 -2.78 -12.86
CA GLN A 104 6.87 -2.18 -12.27
C GLN A 104 6.69 -0.72 -11.85
N LEU A 105 5.73 0.00 -12.42
CA LEU A 105 5.39 1.35 -11.96
C LEU A 105 4.73 1.34 -10.58
N ILE A 106 4.03 0.25 -10.23
CA ILE A 106 3.33 0.09 -8.96
C ILE A 106 4.17 -0.68 -7.94
N SER A 107 4.90 -1.71 -8.39
CA SER A 107 5.69 -2.57 -7.50
C SER A 107 7.01 -2.96 -8.15
N SER A 108 8.08 -2.28 -7.74
CA SER A 108 9.46 -2.56 -8.14
C SER A 108 10.46 -2.00 -7.12
N GLN A 109 11.72 -1.84 -7.46
CA GLN A 109 12.70 -1.21 -6.56
C GLN A 109 12.61 0.32 -6.55
N ILE A 110 12.12 0.91 -7.65
CA ILE A 110 11.93 2.36 -7.81
C ILE A 110 10.56 2.53 -8.47
N ASP A 111 9.52 2.53 -7.67
CA ASP A 111 8.11 2.59 -8.06
C ASP A 111 7.41 3.80 -7.44
N ALA A 112 6.16 4.03 -7.86
CA ALA A 112 5.38 5.16 -7.39
C ALA A 112 5.07 5.08 -5.89
N ASP A 113 4.83 3.86 -5.37
CA ASP A 113 4.58 3.61 -3.96
C ASP A 113 5.76 4.05 -3.09
N ARG A 114 6.96 3.51 -3.36
CA ARG A 114 8.17 3.83 -2.61
C ARG A 114 8.56 5.29 -2.72
N MET A 115 8.41 5.89 -3.89
CA MET A 115 8.69 7.31 -4.09
C MET A 115 7.77 8.19 -3.25
N ASP A 116 6.47 7.87 -3.13
CA ASP A 116 5.57 8.64 -2.29
C ASP A 116 5.85 8.44 -0.81
N TYR A 117 5.91 7.20 -0.31
CA TYR A 117 6.02 7.00 1.13
C TYR A 117 7.35 7.52 1.69
N LEU A 118 8.45 7.41 0.97
CA LEU A 118 9.74 7.97 1.43
C LEU A 118 9.68 9.48 1.62
N LEU A 119 9.13 10.21 0.64
CA LEU A 119 8.98 11.66 0.73
C LEU A 119 7.96 12.07 1.79
N ARG A 120 6.86 11.36 1.88
CA ARG A 120 5.77 11.60 2.84
C ARG A 120 6.23 11.37 4.27
N ASP A 121 6.87 10.23 4.52
CA ASP A 121 7.37 9.88 5.85
C ASP A 121 8.51 10.81 6.28
N SER A 122 9.39 11.20 5.36
CA SER A 122 10.40 12.24 5.59
C SER A 122 9.75 13.55 6.07
N TYR A 123 8.67 13.96 5.42
CA TYR A 123 7.93 15.17 5.78
C TYR A 123 7.28 15.05 7.16
N PHE A 124 6.51 13.99 7.42
CA PHE A 124 5.75 13.84 8.66
C PHE A 124 6.61 13.50 9.89
N THR A 125 7.73 12.80 9.69
CA THR A 125 8.66 12.50 10.79
C THR A 125 9.66 13.63 11.05
N GLY A 126 9.80 14.57 10.11
CA GLY A 126 10.83 15.62 10.15
C GLY A 126 12.24 15.08 9.87
N ALA A 127 12.37 13.84 9.41
CA ALA A 127 13.64 13.20 9.07
C ALA A 127 14.01 13.50 7.61
N PHE A 128 14.86 14.47 7.38
CA PHE A 128 15.26 14.89 6.02
C PHE A 128 15.99 13.84 5.19
N TYR A 129 16.30 12.69 5.76
CA TYR A 129 17.00 11.59 5.09
C TYR A 129 16.21 10.97 3.92
N GLY A 130 14.88 11.04 3.92
CA GLY A 130 14.03 10.48 2.87
C GLY A 130 13.83 11.40 1.67
N GLN A 131 14.47 12.58 1.64
CA GLN A 131 14.37 13.51 0.51
C GLN A 131 15.32 13.11 -0.62
N PHE A 132 14.81 13.11 -1.83
CA PHE A 132 15.54 12.88 -3.08
C PHE A 132 14.90 13.70 -4.20
N ASP A 133 15.60 13.87 -5.34
CA ASP A 133 15.09 14.63 -6.48
C ASP A 133 14.10 13.80 -7.32
N LEU A 134 12.82 13.75 -6.86
CA LEU A 134 11.73 13.11 -7.60
C LEU A 134 11.61 13.66 -9.02
N THR A 135 11.70 14.97 -9.20
CA THR A 135 11.59 15.61 -10.52
C THR A 135 12.64 15.09 -11.47
N ARG A 136 13.85 14.87 -10.99
CA ARG A 136 14.93 14.31 -11.81
C ARG A 136 14.70 12.85 -12.14
N ILE A 137 14.20 12.05 -11.19
CA ILE A 137 13.84 10.64 -11.44
C ILE A 137 12.77 10.56 -12.52
N LEU A 138 11.70 11.35 -12.42
CA LEU A 138 10.62 11.39 -13.42
C LEU A 138 11.10 11.84 -14.82
N ARG A 139 12.14 12.66 -14.89
CA ARG A 139 12.73 13.06 -16.19
C ARG A 139 13.56 11.98 -16.87
N VAL A 140 14.08 11.03 -16.12
CA VAL A 140 14.99 10.00 -16.62
C VAL A 140 14.39 8.60 -16.70
N ILE A 141 13.20 8.38 -16.12
CA ILE A 141 12.45 7.15 -16.26
C ILE A 141 11.92 7.01 -17.69
N ARG A 142 11.90 5.79 -18.21
CA ARG A 142 11.35 5.46 -19.53
C ARG A 142 10.80 4.03 -19.56
N PRO A 143 9.77 3.77 -20.39
CA PRO A 143 9.33 2.41 -20.65
C PRO A 143 10.37 1.68 -21.52
N VAL A 144 10.48 0.38 -21.32
CA VAL A 144 11.27 -0.55 -22.15
C VAL A 144 10.46 -1.83 -22.35
N GLU A 145 10.84 -2.65 -23.31
CA GLU A 145 10.09 -3.88 -23.69
C GLU A 145 9.68 -4.75 -22.48
N ASN A 146 10.56 -4.90 -21.48
CA ASN A 146 10.32 -5.78 -20.32
C ASN A 146 10.14 -5.02 -19.01
N GLY A 147 9.64 -3.77 -19.03
CA GLY A 147 9.38 -3.00 -17.82
C GLY A 147 9.80 -1.55 -17.94
N ILE A 148 10.43 -1.01 -16.91
CA ILE A 148 10.93 0.37 -16.84
C ILE A 148 12.46 0.41 -16.71
N ALA A 149 13.07 1.46 -17.22
CA ALA A 149 14.49 1.72 -17.08
C ALA A 149 14.75 3.21 -16.80
N PHE A 150 15.99 3.53 -16.42
CA PHE A 150 16.41 4.91 -16.15
C PHE A 150 17.57 5.28 -17.07
N GLN A 151 17.51 6.48 -17.63
CA GLN A 151 18.58 6.98 -18.48
C GLN A 151 19.88 7.16 -17.68
N ARG A 152 21.01 6.83 -18.29
CA ARG A 152 22.34 6.90 -17.64
C ARG A 152 22.67 8.28 -17.05
N ASN A 153 22.20 9.37 -17.67
CA ASN A 153 22.42 10.72 -17.16
C ASN A 153 21.65 11.04 -15.87
N GLY A 154 20.77 10.14 -15.42
CA GLY A 154 20.05 10.20 -14.15
C GLY A 154 20.66 9.37 -13.03
N MET A 155 21.79 8.71 -13.26
CA MET A 155 22.36 7.74 -12.31
C MET A 155 22.52 8.31 -10.90
N HIS A 156 23.01 9.54 -10.75
CA HIS A 156 23.16 10.16 -9.43
C HIS A 156 21.84 10.39 -8.69
N ALA A 157 20.76 10.71 -9.39
CA ALA A 157 19.44 10.82 -8.75
C ALA A 157 18.93 9.45 -8.26
N ILE A 158 19.25 8.37 -8.97
CA ILE A 158 18.92 7.01 -8.56
C ILE A 158 19.78 6.57 -7.36
N GLU A 159 21.08 6.88 -7.36
CA GLU A 159 21.97 6.63 -6.22
C GLU A 159 21.48 7.37 -4.97
N ASP A 160 21.09 8.64 -5.11
CA ASP A 160 20.55 9.47 -4.03
C ASP A 160 19.23 8.88 -3.48
N TYR A 161 18.31 8.45 -4.35
CA TYR A 161 17.10 7.73 -3.96
C TYR A 161 17.40 6.46 -3.15
N VAL A 162 18.33 5.63 -3.63
CA VAL A 162 18.69 4.38 -2.93
C VAL A 162 19.31 4.69 -1.56
N LEU A 163 20.14 5.72 -1.47
CA LEU A 163 20.73 6.15 -0.21
C LEU A 163 19.68 6.73 0.74
N SER A 164 18.77 7.56 0.25
CA SER A 164 17.65 8.11 1.04
C SER A 164 16.78 7.00 1.61
N ARG A 165 16.43 6.00 0.79
CA ARG A 165 15.69 4.82 1.24
C ARG A 165 16.44 4.07 2.35
N TYR A 166 17.73 3.79 2.15
CA TYR A 166 18.55 3.13 3.17
C TYR A 166 18.56 3.91 4.49
N GLN A 167 18.76 5.22 4.42
CA GLN A 167 18.79 6.06 5.62
C GLN A 167 17.43 6.12 6.33
N MET A 168 16.31 6.18 5.62
CA MET A 168 14.97 6.12 6.21
C MET A 168 14.75 4.79 6.94
N TYR A 169 15.20 3.67 6.37
CA TYR A 169 15.14 2.39 7.07
C TYR A 169 15.93 2.42 8.38
N MET A 170 17.14 2.94 8.37
CA MET A 170 18.01 2.98 9.56
C MET A 170 17.54 3.98 10.62
N GLN A 171 17.04 5.16 10.20
CA GLN A 171 16.76 6.27 11.12
C GLN A 171 15.29 6.35 11.56
N VAL A 172 14.37 5.81 10.77
CA VAL A 172 12.92 5.91 11.02
C VAL A 172 12.30 4.54 11.25
N TYR A 173 12.31 3.65 10.23
CA TYR A 173 11.56 2.39 10.30
C TYR A 173 12.18 1.38 11.27
N PHE A 174 13.51 1.31 11.38
CA PHE A 174 14.21 0.47 12.35
C PHE A 174 14.66 1.22 13.60
N HIS A 175 14.16 2.44 13.80
CA HIS A 175 14.48 3.17 15.02
C HIS A 175 14.02 2.37 16.27
N PRO A 176 14.84 2.26 17.33
CA PRO A 176 14.50 1.45 18.49
C PRO A 176 13.16 1.78 19.13
N ALA A 177 12.76 3.07 19.18
CA ALA A 177 11.48 3.47 19.73
C ALA A 177 10.31 2.97 18.87
N THR A 178 10.40 3.07 17.54
CA THR A 178 9.39 2.55 16.60
C THR A 178 9.22 1.04 16.78
N ARG A 179 10.34 0.30 16.80
CA ARG A 179 10.33 -1.15 17.00
C ARG A 179 9.81 -1.55 18.39
N ALA A 180 10.12 -0.79 19.44
CA ALA A 180 9.60 -1.05 20.79
C ALA A 180 8.07 -0.88 20.84
N MET A 181 7.52 0.16 20.21
CA MET A 181 6.07 0.39 20.15
C MET A 181 5.36 -0.71 19.36
N GLU A 182 5.94 -1.18 18.25
CA GLU A 182 5.42 -2.30 17.48
C GLU A 182 5.37 -3.59 18.32
N VAL A 183 6.45 -3.91 19.05
CA VAL A 183 6.50 -5.08 19.94
C VAL A 183 5.47 -4.96 21.07
N LEU A 184 5.29 -3.77 21.64
CA LEU A 184 4.26 -3.54 22.68
C LEU A 184 2.87 -3.79 22.12
N LEU A 185 2.56 -3.28 20.96
CA LEU A 185 1.27 -3.47 20.27
C LEU A 185 1.01 -4.96 19.98
N GLN A 186 2.01 -5.66 19.43
CA GLN A 186 1.93 -7.11 19.19
C GLN A 186 1.63 -7.89 20.48
N ASN A 187 2.33 -7.57 21.58
CA ASN A 187 2.13 -8.25 22.86
C ASN A 187 0.75 -7.93 23.48
N LEU A 188 0.28 -6.67 23.33
CA LEU A 188 -1.06 -6.28 23.78
C LEU A 188 -2.14 -7.08 23.08
N LEU A 189 -2.12 -7.11 21.74
CA LEU A 189 -3.10 -7.85 20.94
C LEU A 189 -3.00 -9.36 21.15
N LYS A 190 -1.78 -9.90 21.28
CA LYS A 190 -1.57 -11.30 21.62
C LYS A 190 -2.19 -11.65 22.99
N ARG A 191 -1.98 -10.79 23.98
CA ARG A 191 -2.56 -10.98 25.31
C ARG A 191 -4.09 -10.92 25.29
N ALA A 192 -4.67 -10.00 24.54
CA ALA A 192 -6.12 -9.92 24.33
C ALA A 192 -6.66 -11.23 23.73
N LYS A 193 -6.00 -11.76 22.69
CA LYS A 193 -6.36 -13.03 22.03
C LYS A 193 -6.28 -14.22 23.00
N GLU A 194 -5.26 -14.26 23.88
CA GLU A 194 -5.12 -15.29 24.91
C GLU A 194 -6.23 -15.22 25.97
N LEU A 195 -6.63 -14.02 26.38
CA LEU A 195 -7.65 -13.81 27.41
C LEU A 195 -9.09 -13.99 26.89
N TYR A 196 -9.32 -13.87 25.58
CA TYR A 196 -10.64 -13.91 24.97
C TYR A 196 -11.47 -15.14 25.35
N PRO A 197 -10.97 -16.40 25.33
CA PRO A 197 -11.78 -17.58 25.59
C PRO A 197 -12.46 -17.57 26.95
N GLU A 198 -11.82 -16.96 27.96
CA GLU A 198 -12.30 -16.91 29.35
C GLU A 198 -13.10 -15.62 29.66
N ASN A 199 -13.03 -14.60 28.75
CA ASN A 199 -13.58 -13.26 28.99
C ASN A 199 -14.46 -12.78 27.82
N LYS A 200 -15.23 -13.66 27.20
CA LYS A 200 -16.01 -13.35 25.99
C LYS A 200 -16.97 -12.18 26.16
N ASP A 201 -17.68 -12.12 27.30
CA ASP A 201 -18.64 -11.06 27.58
C ASP A 201 -17.96 -9.69 27.72
N PHE A 202 -16.77 -9.64 28.29
CA PHE A 202 -15.96 -8.42 28.38
C PHE A 202 -15.60 -7.92 26.98
N PHE A 203 -15.05 -8.79 26.13
CA PHE A 203 -14.66 -8.40 24.77
C PHE A 203 -15.86 -8.09 23.89
N ALA A 204 -17.01 -8.77 24.08
CA ALA A 204 -18.24 -8.44 23.37
C ALA A 204 -18.74 -7.03 23.71
N LEU A 205 -18.53 -6.56 24.92
CA LEU A 205 -18.92 -5.24 25.37
C LEU A 205 -17.91 -4.16 24.95
N THR A 206 -16.60 -4.44 25.07
CA THR A 206 -15.55 -3.44 24.90
C THR A 206 -14.93 -3.38 23.51
N SER A 207 -14.95 -4.48 22.77
CA SER A 207 -14.25 -4.62 21.47
C SER A 207 -14.99 -5.55 20.50
N PRO A 208 -16.28 -5.29 20.20
CA PRO A 208 -17.11 -6.19 19.41
C PRO A 208 -16.56 -6.49 18.01
N HIS A 209 -15.93 -5.54 17.33
CA HIS A 209 -15.37 -5.75 15.98
C HIS A 209 -14.14 -6.65 15.95
N LEU A 210 -13.51 -6.96 17.09
CA LEU A 210 -12.41 -7.94 17.17
C LEU A 210 -12.89 -9.39 17.34
N LEU A 211 -14.16 -9.62 17.68
CA LEU A 211 -14.69 -10.97 17.89
C LEU A 211 -14.53 -11.88 16.68
N PRO A 212 -14.87 -11.43 15.44
CA PRO A 212 -14.67 -12.25 14.24
C PRO A 212 -13.21 -12.68 14.05
N PHE A 213 -12.26 -11.79 14.40
CA PHE A 213 -10.82 -12.08 14.29
C PHE A 213 -10.37 -13.11 15.33
N PHE A 214 -10.83 -13.01 16.56
CA PHE A 214 -10.55 -14.00 17.61
C PHE A 214 -11.16 -15.38 17.27
N GLU A 215 -12.34 -15.40 16.63
CA GLU A 215 -13.04 -16.62 16.25
C GLU A 215 -12.63 -17.17 14.88
N LYS A 216 -11.74 -16.46 14.15
CA LYS A 216 -11.32 -16.81 12.79
C LYS A 216 -12.49 -16.93 11.78
N LYS A 217 -13.46 -16.01 11.89
CA LYS A 217 -14.67 -15.94 11.05
C LYS A 217 -14.85 -14.54 10.45
N VAL A 218 -13.77 -13.96 10.00
CA VAL A 218 -13.74 -12.59 9.48
C VAL A 218 -14.40 -12.55 8.10
N THR A 219 -15.35 -11.65 7.94
CA THR A 219 -15.89 -11.25 6.63
C THR A 219 -15.22 -9.96 6.17
N LEU A 220 -15.32 -9.63 4.88
CA LEU A 220 -14.81 -8.35 4.36
C LEU A 220 -15.44 -7.16 5.10
N SER A 221 -16.75 -7.24 5.43
CA SER A 221 -17.43 -6.19 6.21
C SER A 221 -16.86 -6.02 7.61
N ASP A 222 -16.51 -7.12 8.30
CA ASP A 222 -15.86 -7.08 9.62
C ASP A 222 -14.47 -6.45 9.54
N TYR A 223 -13.74 -6.78 8.48
CA TYR A 223 -12.41 -6.23 8.24
C TYR A 223 -12.43 -4.72 8.02
N LEU A 224 -13.35 -4.25 7.16
CA LEU A 224 -13.50 -2.83 6.84
C LEU A 224 -14.09 -2.00 8.00
N ALA A 225 -14.73 -2.63 8.98
CA ALA A 225 -15.26 -1.96 10.16
C ALA A 225 -14.20 -1.65 11.23
N LEU A 226 -12.96 -2.16 11.06
CA LEU A 226 -11.88 -2.05 12.03
C LEU A 226 -10.75 -1.17 11.49
N ASP A 227 -10.60 0.02 12.07
CA ASP A 227 -9.50 0.95 11.77
C ASP A 227 -8.68 1.29 13.03
N ASP A 228 -7.63 2.10 12.86
CA ASP A 228 -6.77 2.56 13.95
C ASP A 228 -7.55 3.31 15.03
N GLY A 229 -8.57 4.09 14.66
CA GLY A 229 -9.40 4.85 15.59
C GLY A 229 -10.25 3.95 16.47
N VAL A 230 -10.88 2.94 15.88
CA VAL A 230 -11.64 1.89 16.60
C VAL A 230 -10.71 1.14 17.54
N MET A 231 -9.54 0.71 17.05
CA MET A 231 -8.56 -0.01 17.89
C MET A 231 -8.05 0.84 19.05
N ASN A 232 -7.74 2.12 18.81
CA ASN A 232 -7.34 3.02 19.90
C ASN A 232 -8.42 3.17 20.96
N THR A 233 -9.69 3.19 20.58
CA THR A 233 -10.81 3.21 21.52
C THR A 233 -10.83 1.94 22.39
N TYR A 234 -10.60 0.78 21.78
CA TYR A 234 -10.55 -0.49 22.51
C TYR A 234 -9.39 -0.53 23.51
N PHE A 235 -8.21 -0.05 23.13
CA PHE A 235 -7.06 0.00 24.05
C PHE A 235 -7.31 0.91 25.25
N GLN A 236 -8.13 1.94 25.13
CA GLN A 236 -8.53 2.77 26.26
C GLN A 236 -9.55 2.09 27.20
N LEU A 237 -10.28 1.09 26.71
CA LEU A 237 -11.28 0.35 27.47
C LEU A 237 -10.69 -0.89 28.16
N TRP A 238 -9.55 -1.37 27.73
CA TRP A 238 -8.85 -2.52 28.27
C TRP A 238 -7.95 -2.15 29.46
#